data_5dbe085ed247da7419031f8464313405
#
_entry.id   5dbe085ed247da7419031f8464313405
#
_cell.length_a   1.000
_cell.length_b   1.000
_cell.length_c   1.000
_cell.angle_alpha   90.00
_cell.angle_beta   90.00
_cell.angle_gamma   90.00
#
_symmetry.space_group_name_H-M   'P 1'
#
loop_
_entity.id
_entity.type
_entity.pdbx_description
1 polymer ?
#
loop_
_entity_poly.entity_id
_entity_poly.type
_entity_poly.pdbx_seq_one_letter_code
_entity_poly.pdbx_strand_id
1 'polypeptide(L)'
;MKLFCGVIALACVPAATAGHNVPYPEEKVAEFVVEKLDVNTIPYVMRPKKDKGKKTFSDYGYVTQRADEKEALVEAAPGRRVAVRVLEQAQDGIYVCIDGLGKKASDGRIQRVLLLQWRGPDGLLKGKESSKNFNSCQVIGGLDDVTAGSSY
;
A
#
# COMPACT_ATOMS: atom_id res chain seq x y z
N MET A 1 -72.99 16.13 2.37
CA MET A 1 -71.80 15.77 3.15
C MET A 1 -70.98 14.74 2.35
N LYS A 2 -69.85 15.14 1.78
CA LYS A 2 -68.95 14.23 1.08
C LYS A 2 -67.65 14.13 1.90
N LEU A 3 -67.42 12.93 2.49
CA LEU A 3 -66.18 12.62 3.17
C LEU A 3 -65.10 12.31 2.12
N PHE A 4 -64.02 13.09 2.14
CA PHE A 4 -62.78 12.78 1.42
C PHE A 4 -61.89 11.95 2.35
N CYS A 5 -61.69 10.67 1.99
CA CYS A 5 -60.65 9.82 2.59
C CYS A 5 -59.34 10.11 1.91
N GLY A 6 -58.43 10.83 2.58
CA GLY A 6 -57.08 11.06 2.12
C GLY A 6 -56.18 9.83 2.45
N VAL A 7 -55.69 9.17 1.44
CA VAL A 7 -54.70 8.09 1.57
C VAL A 7 -53.31 8.71 1.66
N ILE A 8 -52.69 8.61 2.83
CA ILE A 8 -51.29 9.02 3.03
C ILE A 8 -50.39 7.84 2.62
N ALA A 9 -49.76 7.97 1.47
CA ALA A 9 -48.73 7.02 1.05
C ALA A 9 -47.42 7.33 1.78
N LEU A 10 -47.01 6.47 2.73
CA LEU A 10 -45.68 6.49 3.32
C LEU A 10 -44.68 5.99 2.29
N ALA A 11 -43.89 6.91 1.74
CA ALA A 11 -42.73 6.56 0.94
C ALA A 11 -41.59 6.08 1.85
N CYS A 12 -41.35 4.75 1.89
CA CYS A 12 -40.13 4.19 2.46
C CYS A 12 -38.95 4.59 1.56
N VAL A 13 -38.14 5.55 2.01
CA VAL A 13 -36.83 5.85 1.38
C VAL A 13 -35.86 4.78 1.85
N PRO A 14 -35.28 3.96 0.95
CA PRO A 14 -34.21 3.06 1.36
C PRO A 14 -33.01 3.89 1.80
N ALA A 15 -32.56 3.71 3.04
CA ALA A 15 -31.30 4.24 3.52
C ALA A 15 -30.18 3.59 2.70
N ALA A 16 -29.64 4.33 1.75
CA ALA A 16 -28.42 3.94 1.07
C ALA A 16 -27.32 3.88 2.12
N THR A 17 -26.91 2.68 2.51
CA THR A 17 -25.66 2.46 3.24
C THR A 17 -24.54 2.89 2.32
N ALA A 18 -24.06 4.12 2.53
CA ALA A 18 -22.84 4.61 1.91
C ALA A 18 -21.68 3.76 2.46
N GLY A 19 -21.42 2.62 1.82
CA GLY A 19 -20.15 1.95 1.92
C GLY A 19 -19.09 2.97 1.50
N HIS A 20 -18.15 3.27 2.39
CA HIS A 20 -17.02 4.11 2.07
C HIS A 20 -16.12 3.34 1.08
N ASN A 21 -16.56 3.29 -0.17
CA ASN A 21 -15.67 3.00 -1.27
C ASN A 21 -14.80 4.26 -1.43
N VAL A 22 -13.67 4.29 -0.73
CA VAL A 22 -12.62 5.24 -1.11
C VAL A 22 -12.09 4.71 -2.45
N PRO A 23 -12.41 5.35 -3.57
CA PRO A 23 -11.97 4.84 -4.85
C PRO A 23 -10.45 4.99 -4.92
N TYR A 24 -9.76 3.87 -5.06
CA TYR A 24 -8.37 3.92 -5.49
C TYR A 24 -8.35 4.50 -6.91
N PRO A 25 -7.34 5.31 -7.27
CA PRO A 25 -7.28 5.87 -8.61
C PRO A 25 -7.15 4.74 -9.65
N GLU A 26 -7.78 4.93 -10.80
CA GLU A 26 -7.66 3.98 -11.91
C GLU A 26 -6.36 4.18 -12.69
N GLU A 27 -5.82 5.42 -12.68
CA GLU A 27 -4.59 5.82 -13.34
C GLU A 27 -3.52 6.23 -12.33
N LYS A 28 -2.25 6.15 -12.72
CA LYS A 28 -1.10 6.58 -11.90
C LYS A 28 -1.08 5.95 -10.50
N VAL A 29 -1.49 4.70 -10.42
CA VAL A 29 -1.66 4.00 -9.13
C VAL A 29 -0.35 3.90 -8.37
N ALA A 30 0.77 3.67 -9.05
CA ALA A 30 2.06 3.59 -8.39
C ALA A 30 2.53 4.94 -7.83
N GLU A 31 2.27 6.05 -8.55
CA GLU A 31 2.54 7.41 -8.05
C GLU A 31 1.71 7.68 -6.80
N PHE A 32 0.41 7.40 -6.87
CA PHE A 32 -0.50 7.52 -5.73
C PHE A 32 -0.04 6.70 -4.52
N VAL A 33 0.42 5.47 -4.74
CA VAL A 33 0.92 4.61 -3.66
C VAL A 33 2.14 5.26 -2.98
N VAL A 34 3.13 5.73 -3.73
CA VAL A 34 4.33 6.32 -3.11
C VAL A 34 4.04 7.63 -2.38
N GLU A 35 3.03 8.38 -2.81
CA GLU A 35 2.59 9.59 -2.12
C GLU A 35 1.82 9.30 -0.83
N LYS A 36 1.01 8.24 -0.80
CA LYS A 36 0.07 7.97 0.28
C LYS A 36 0.47 6.84 1.22
N LEU A 37 1.52 6.08 0.90
CA LEU A 37 1.95 4.96 1.75
C LEU A 37 2.57 5.46 3.06
N ASP A 38 2.01 4.97 4.17
CA ASP A 38 2.67 5.11 5.47
C ASP A 38 3.86 4.13 5.54
N VAL A 39 5.05 4.64 5.30
CA VAL A 39 6.29 3.84 5.26
C VAL A 39 6.63 3.20 6.61
N ASN A 40 6.01 3.64 7.70
CA ASN A 40 6.18 3.02 9.01
C ASN A 40 5.45 1.67 9.12
N THR A 41 4.60 1.35 8.15
CA THR A 41 3.83 0.11 8.10
C THR A 41 4.45 -0.95 7.18
N ILE A 42 5.48 -0.60 6.40
CA ILE A 42 6.21 -1.58 5.60
C ILE A 42 7.19 -2.40 6.46
N PRO A 43 7.70 -3.54 5.96
CA PRO A 43 8.64 -4.38 6.72
C PRO A 43 9.83 -3.62 7.29
N TYR A 44 10.20 -3.95 8.51
CA TYR A 44 11.26 -3.26 9.25
C TYR A 44 12.59 -3.16 8.49
N VAL A 45 12.94 -4.21 7.77
CA VAL A 45 14.21 -4.29 7.02
C VAL A 45 14.30 -3.27 5.88
N MET A 46 13.17 -2.83 5.35
CA MET A 46 13.07 -1.90 4.20
C MET A 46 12.78 -0.46 4.60
N ARG A 47 12.11 -0.26 5.72
CA ARG A 47 11.68 1.07 6.12
C ARG A 47 12.83 1.92 6.68
N PRO A 48 12.78 3.26 6.54
CA PRO A 48 13.70 4.14 7.25
C PRO A 48 13.53 4.00 8.76
N LYS A 49 14.54 4.45 9.53
CA LYS A 49 14.41 4.52 10.98
C LYS A 49 13.22 5.42 11.31
N LYS A 50 12.29 4.88 12.12
CA LYS A 50 11.09 5.63 12.51
C LYS A 50 11.45 6.94 13.19
N ASP A 51 10.84 8.02 12.72
CA ASP A 51 11.01 9.37 13.24
C ASP A 51 9.64 9.96 13.55
N LYS A 52 9.55 10.73 14.65
CA LYS A 52 8.29 11.29 15.10
C LYS A 52 7.73 12.27 14.06
N GLY A 53 6.49 12.07 13.68
CA GLY A 53 5.79 12.92 12.72
C GLY A 53 6.03 12.57 11.25
N LYS A 54 7.02 11.74 10.92
CA LYS A 54 7.28 11.30 9.55
C LYS A 54 6.50 10.03 9.23
N LYS A 55 5.81 10.01 8.09
CA LYS A 55 4.98 8.90 7.66
C LYS A 55 5.21 8.49 6.21
N THR A 56 5.34 9.43 5.29
CA THR A 56 5.43 9.16 3.86
C THR A 56 6.87 9.10 3.37
N PHE A 57 7.08 8.61 2.17
CA PHE A 57 8.40 8.64 1.54
C PHE A 57 8.98 10.05 1.48
N SER A 58 8.17 11.06 1.12
CA SER A 58 8.60 12.45 1.06
C SER A 58 9.02 13.01 2.42
N ASP A 59 8.33 12.65 3.51
CA ASP A 59 8.72 13.05 4.86
C ASP A 59 10.12 12.58 5.23
N TYR A 60 10.52 11.41 4.71
CA TYR A 60 11.84 10.83 4.91
C TYR A 60 12.89 11.28 3.88
N GLY A 61 12.54 12.26 3.04
CA GLY A 61 13.45 12.83 2.03
C GLY A 61 13.63 11.97 0.78
N TYR A 62 12.72 11.03 0.52
CA TYR A 62 12.70 10.32 -0.74
C TYR A 62 12.09 11.20 -1.83
N VAL A 63 12.70 11.18 -3.00
CA VAL A 63 12.24 11.87 -4.19
C VAL A 63 11.86 10.83 -5.24
N THR A 64 10.72 11.01 -5.88
CA THR A 64 10.31 10.17 -7.00
C THR A 64 11.20 10.42 -8.19
N GLN A 65 11.94 9.40 -8.61
CA GLN A 65 12.83 9.44 -9.78
C GLN A 65 12.08 9.09 -11.06
N ARG A 66 11.16 8.14 -10.95
CA ARG A 66 10.30 7.69 -12.02
C ARG A 66 8.99 7.18 -11.44
N ALA A 67 7.90 7.50 -12.10
CA ALA A 67 6.61 6.89 -11.84
C ALA A 67 5.87 6.70 -13.17
N ASP A 68 5.30 5.52 -13.35
CA ASP A 68 4.33 5.21 -14.38
C ASP A 68 3.06 4.60 -13.75
N GLU A 69 2.17 4.03 -14.55
CA GLU A 69 0.92 3.51 -14.04
C GLU A 69 1.10 2.35 -13.04
N LYS A 70 2.13 1.54 -13.23
CA LYS A 70 2.35 0.31 -12.48
C LYS A 70 3.60 0.32 -11.61
N GLU A 71 4.58 1.14 -11.92
CA GLU A 71 5.84 1.19 -11.20
C GLU A 71 6.23 2.60 -10.79
N ALA A 72 6.77 2.73 -9.59
CA ALA A 72 7.41 3.95 -9.13
C ALA A 72 8.74 3.61 -8.46
N LEU A 73 9.74 4.46 -8.71
CA LEU A 73 11.05 4.41 -8.08
C LEU A 73 11.26 5.67 -7.26
N VAL A 74 11.52 5.49 -5.98
CA VAL A 74 11.87 6.59 -5.07
C VAL A 74 13.29 6.41 -4.54
N GLU A 75 13.99 7.50 -4.35
CA GLU A 75 15.37 7.51 -3.87
C GLU A 75 15.57 8.57 -2.79
N ALA A 76 16.22 8.20 -1.69
CA ALA A 76 16.66 9.10 -0.63
C ALA A 76 18.12 8.87 -0.33
N ALA A 77 18.98 9.83 -0.51
CA ALA A 77 20.43 9.74 -0.37
C ALA A 77 21.09 8.68 -1.31
N PRO A 78 22.37 8.77 -1.61
CA PRO A 78 23.03 7.83 -2.48
C PRO A 78 22.86 6.38 -2.03
N GLY A 79 22.26 5.55 -2.90
CA GLY A 79 22.10 4.12 -2.66
C GLY A 79 20.83 3.67 -1.96
N ARG A 80 20.00 4.59 -1.45
CA ARG A 80 18.70 4.24 -0.88
C ARG A 80 17.60 4.32 -1.92
N ARG A 81 17.30 3.21 -2.56
CA ARG A 81 16.27 3.10 -3.59
C ARG A 81 15.19 2.14 -3.13
N VAL A 82 13.96 2.52 -3.38
CA VAL A 82 12.78 1.65 -3.19
C VAL A 82 11.95 1.71 -4.47
N ALA A 83 11.70 0.54 -5.05
CA ALA A 83 10.76 0.41 -6.15
C ALA A 83 9.44 -0.14 -5.61
N VAL A 84 8.35 0.42 -6.10
CA VAL A 84 6.98 -0.03 -5.82
C VAL A 84 6.36 -0.42 -7.14
N ARG A 85 5.91 -1.68 -7.24
CA ARG A 85 5.18 -2.17 -8.40
C ARG A 85 3.78 -2.58 -8.00
N VAL A 86 2.77 -2.05 -8.68
CA VAL A 86 1.38 -2.45 -8.52
C VAL A 86 1.17 -3.81 -9.16
N LEU A 87 0.68 -4.77 -8.38
CA LEU A 87 0.43 -6.13 -8.81
C LEU A 87 -1.04 -6.33 -9.17
N GLU A 88 -1.93 -5.83 -8.31
CA GLU A 88 -3.37 -6.00 -8.46
C GLU A 88 -4.11 -4.93 -7.65
N GLN A 89 -5.19 -4.41 -8.20
CA GLN A 89 -6.21 -3.68 -7.44
C GLN A 89 -7.38 -4.61 -7.17
N ALA A 90 -7.68 -4.85 -5.91
CA ALA A 90 -8.74 -5.74 -5.46
C ALA A 90 -9.73 -5.00 -4.56
N GLN A 91 -10.85 -5.63 -4.22
CA GLN A 91 -11.86 -5.03 -3.35
C GLN A 91 -11.32 -4.73 -1.94
N ASP A 92 -10.36 -5.51 -1.48
CA ASP A 92 -9.75 -5.39 -0.15
C ASP A 92 -8.56 -4.41 -0.12
N GLY A 93 -8.09 -3.91 -1.27
CA GLY A 93 -6.99 -2.95 -1.35
C GLY A 93 -6.13 -3.08 -2.59
N ILE A 94 -4.93 -2.51 -2.52
CA ILE A 94 -3.93 -2.57 -3.59
C ILE A 94 -2.82 -3.53 -3.18
N TYR A 95 -2.60 -4.57 -3.97
CA TYR A 95 -1.43 -5.42 -3.81
C TYR A 95 -0.24 -4.82 -4.54
N VAL A 96 0.86 -4.65 -3.85
CA VAL A 96 2.11 -4.13 -4.41
C VAL A 96 3.29 -5.03 -4.09
N CYS A 97 4.25 -5.06 -5.02
CA CYS A 97 5.59 -5.54 -4.74
C CYS A 97 6.45 -4.36 -4.31
N ILE A 98 6.97 -4.41 -3.11
CA ILE A 98 8.00 -3.49 -2.66
C ILE A 98 9.36 -4.18 -2.83
N ASP A 99 10.28 -3.46 -3.47
CA ASP A 99 11.63 -3.91 -3.77
C ASP A 99 12.63 -2.84 -3.34
N GLY A 100 13.59 -3.21 -2.53
CA GLY A 100 14.58 -2.28 -2.02
C GLY A 100 15.83 -2.98 -1.50
N LEU A 101 16.80 -2.19 -1.11
CA LEU A 101 17.98 -2.68 -0.41
C LEU A 101 17.70 -2.73 1.10
N GLY A 102 18.13 -3.79 1.76
CA GLY A 102 18.10 -3.90 3.21
C GLY A 102 18.90 -2.79 3.89
N LYS A 103 18.71 -2.62 5.19
CA LYS A 103 19.37 -1.57 5.97
C LYS A 103 20.88 -1.70 6.02
N LYS A 104 21.39 -2.92 5.93
CA LYS A 104 22.81 -3.24 5.89
C LYS A 104 23.17 -3.73 4.51
N ALA A 105 24.39 -3.48 4.07
CA ALA A 105 24.89 -4.02 2.80
C ALA A 105 24.79 -5.56 2.73
N SER A 106 24.89 -6.23 3.88
CA SER A 106 24.72 -7.69 4.01
C SER A 106 23.28 -8.18 3.79
N ASP A 107 22.29 -7.32 3.94
CA ASP A 107 20.87 -7.71 3.82
C ASP A 107 20.47 -7.91 2.35
N GLY A 108 21.27 -7.37 1.40
CA GLY A 108 21.03 -7.51 -0.02
C GLY A 108 19.71 -6.90 -0.49
N ARG A 109 19.23 -7.39 -1.61
CA ARG A 109 17.92 -7.02 -2.19
C ARG A 109 16.82 -7.72 -1.44
N ILE A 110 15.77 -6.97 -1.14
CA ILE A 110 14.59 -7.46 -0.41
C ILE A 110 13.36 -7.17 -1.26
N GLN A 111 12.54 -8.19 -1.46
CA GLN A 111 11.22 -8.06 -2.10
C GLN A 111 10.13 -8.59 -1.18
N ARG A 112 9.01 -7.87 -1.10
CA ARG A 112 7.83 -8.28 -0.33
C ARG A 112 6.56 -7.89 -1.05
N VAL A 113 5.56 -8.75 -0.93
CA VAL A 113 4.19 -8.44 -1.34
C VAL A 113 3.48 -7.79 -0.16
N LEU A 114 2.93 -6.62 -0.39
CA LEU A 114 2.11 -5.92 0.60
C LEU A 114 0.69 -5.75 0.07
N LEU A 115 -0.28 -5.90 0.97
CA LEU A 115 -1.64 -5.41 0.79
C LEU A 115 -1.72 -4.02 1.41
N LEU A 116 -2.05 -3.03 0.61
CA LEU A 116 -2.23 -1.64 1.02
C LEU A 116 -3.72 -1.34 1.16
N GLN A 117 -4.09 -0.80 2.30
CA GLN A 117 -5.47 -0.47 2.62
C GLN A 117 -5.57 0.93 3.23
N TRP A 118 -6.66 1.63 2.94
CA TRP A 118 -7.04 2.79 3.72
C TRP A 118 -7.38 2.36 5.14
N ARG A 119 -6.64 2.87 6.11
CA ARG A 119 -6.90 2.61 7.53
C ARG A 119 -6.66 3.88 8.33
N GLY A 120 -7.70 4.30 9.01
CA GLY A 120 -7.64 5.47 9.88
C GLY A 120 -7.94 6.80 9.18
N PRO A 121 -8.03 7.88 9.95
CA PRO A 121 -8.46 9.20 9.51
C PRO A 121 -7.36 10.02 8.83
N ASP A 122 -6.12 9.55 8.83
CA ASP A 122 -4.97 10.30 8.34
C ASP A 122 -4.84 10.31 6.79
N GLY A 123 -5.74 9.61 6.09
CA GLY A 123 -5.75 9.57 4.63
C GLY A 123 -4.52 8.88 4.03
N LEU A 124 -3.87 7.99 4.78
CA LEU A 124 -2.71 7.23 4.34
C LEU A 124 -3.04 5.76 4.12
N LEU A 125 -2.35 5.15 3.16
CA LEU A 125 -2.38 3.71 2.94
C LEU A 125 -1.51 3.01 3.98
N LYS A 126 -2.05 2.01 4.64
CA LYS A 126 -1.31 1.15 5.57
C LYS A 126 -0.97 -0.15 4.89
N GLY A 127 0.31 -0.50 4.93
CA GLY A 127 0.82 -1.75 4.36
C GLY A 127 0.78 -2.89 5.39
N LYS A 128 0.43 -4.08 4.88
CA LYS A 128 0.54 -5.33 5.61
C LYS A 128 1.15 -6.37 4.69
N GLU A 129 2.12 -7.14 5.17
CA GLU A 129 2.65 -8.26 4.40
C GLU A 129 1.53 -9.23 4.01
N SER A 130 1.56 -9.66 2.76
CA SER A 130 0.60 -10.59 2.19
C SER A 130 1.29 -11.91 1.82
N SER A 131 0.64 -13.02 2.15
CA SER A 131 1.05 -14.35 1.69
C SER A 131 0.57 -14.68 0.28
N LYS A 132 -0.18 -13.76 -0.37
CA LYS A 132 -0.63 -13.96 -1.75
C LYS A 132 0.58 -14.02 -2.68
N ASN A 133 0.63 -15.06 -3.50
CA ASN A 133 1.74 -15.27 -4.41
C ASN A 133 1.48 -14.56 -5.75
N PHE A 134 2.51 -13.85 -6.23
CA PHE A 134 2.51 -13.20 -7.53
C PHE A 134 3.81 -13.54 -8.26
N ASN A 135 3.73 -14.13 -9.45
CA ASN A 135 4.91 -14.51 -10.23
C ASN A 135 5.86 -13.35 -10.52
N SER A 136 5.34 -12.12 -10.54
CA SER A 136 6.11 -10.88 -10.77
C SER A 136 6.75 -10.31 -9.51
N CYS A 137 6.52 -10.91 -8.34
CA CYS A 137 7.10 -10.48 -7.07
C CYS A 137 7.49 -11.70 -6.25
N GLN A 138 8.72 -12.11 -6.38
CA GLN A 138 9.27 -13.18 -5.56
C GLN A 138 9.66 -12.61 -4.19
N VAL A 139 9.28 -13.29 -3.12
CA VAL A 139 9.74 -12.93 -1.78
C VAL A 139 11.23 -13.26 -1.69
N ILE A 140 12.07 -12.23 -1.62
CA ILE A 140 13.53 -12.35 -1.57
C ILE A 140 14.03 -11.62 -0.32
N GLY A 141 15.01 -12.20 0.34
CA GLY A 141 15.66 -11.58 1.49
C GLY A 141 14.77 -11.54 2.74
N GLY A 142 14.96 -12.45 3.60
CA GLY A 142 14.37 -12.54 4.94
C GLY A 142 15.27 -13.36 5.83
N LEU A 143 15.06 -13.26 7.12
CA LEU A 143 15.77 -14.10 8.09
C LEU A 143 15.57 -15.61 7.85
N ASP A 144 14.53 -15.96 7.08
CA ASP A 144 14.18 -17.36 6.79
C ASP A 144 15.00 -17.97 5.66
N ASP A 145 15.62 -17.14 4.79
CA ASP A 145 16.50 -17.62 3.70
C ASP A 145 17.89 -18.05 4.20
N VAL A 146 18.26 -17.68 5.41
CA VAL A 146 19.58 -18.02 5.98
C VAL A 146 19.63 -19.46 6.51
N THR A 147 18.47 -20.08 6.77
CA THR A 147 18.40 -21.44 7.32
C THR A 147 18.28 -22.54 6.27
N ALA A 148 17.97 -22.21 5.02
CA ALA A 148 17.81 -23.20 3.95
C ALA A 148 19.12 -23.58 3.23
N GLY A 149 20.22 -22.88 3.51
CA GLY A 149 21.50 -23.02 2.79
C GLY A 149 22.64 -23.72 3.54
N SER A 150 22.40 -24.27 4.73
CA SER A 150 23.47 -24.96 5.49
C SER A 150 23.14 -26.44 5.71
N SER A 151 23.27 -27.19 4.62
CA SER A 151 23.41 -28.64 4.68
C SER A 151 24.48 -29.02 3.67
N TYR A 152 25.73 -28.93 4.13
CA TYR A 152 26.86 -29.69 3.60
C TYR A 152 27.64 -30.25 4.78
#